data_032123ad0c8f2c3fd6d1e333f572027d
#
_entry.id   032123ad0c8f2c3fd6d1e333f572027d
#
_cell.length_a   1.000
_cell.length_b   1.000
_cell.length_c   1.000
_cell.angle_alpha   90.00
_cell.angle_beta   90.00
_cell.angle_gamma   90.00
#
_symmetry.space_group_name_H-M   'P 1'
#
loop_
_entity.id
_entity.type
_entity.pdbx_description
1 polymer ?
#
loop_
_entity_poly.entity_id
_entity_poly.type
_entity_poly.pdbx_seq_one_letter_code
_entity_poly.pdbx_strand_id
1 'polypeptide(L)'
;ELVEYITFEGVSPMADLRKKNGHEKPWKLDFFGVGNENWGCGGNMNPDFYANEYRRYQTYVRNYHPDYPIHKVCCGANVDDYEWTSEVLKTTHNHCLKELHGNMDGLSLHYYVHPEGWEIKGSATDFDDKVWYKSLNKALFMETLIERHGHIMDEYDPEKKIGMIVDEWGAWYTVEPGTNPGFLYQQNTMRDALIAGITLNIFNKHSDRVKMANLAQIVNVLQSVILTDGADMILTPTYHVFDMYKYHQDADLLDSTLETETVGLEEENMVPNLSESVSVDADGVMHITMTNLDLEHDYPIETTILGKKAESIEAQIVTQEMHAKNTFEDPENVTVQPFEDVEKVHAGIRFTIPACSVLHIALK
;
A
#
# COMPACT_ATOMS: atom_id res chain seq x y z
N GLU A 1 -14.71 -22.82 -12.62
CA GLU A 1 -16.06 -22.47 -12.15
C GLU A 1 -16.11 -21.03 -11.64
N LEU A 2 -15.33 -20.62 -10.59
CA LEU A 2 -15.42 -19.28 -10.01
C LEU A 2 -15.13 -18.17 -11.06
N VAL A 3 -14.01 -18.25 -11.75
CA VAL A 3 -13.64 -17.28 -12.78
C VAL A 3 -14.66 -17.25 -13.92
N GLU A 4 -15.19 -18.42 -14.32
CA GLU A 4 -16.27 -18.54 -15.31
C GLU A 4 -17.57 -17.88 -14.82
N TYR A 5 -17.94 -18.09 -13.55
CA TYR A 5 -19.09 -17.42 -12.94
C TYR A 5 -18.94 -15.90 -12.98
N ILE A 6 -17.75 -15.39 -12.66
CA ILE A 6 -17.49 -13.94 -12.59
C ILE A 6 -17.45 -13.32 -14.00
N THR A 7 -16.74 -13.94 -14.96
CA THR A 7 -16.27 -13.24 -16.16
C THR A 7 -16.89 -13.74 -17.47
N PHE A 8 -17.54 -14.91 -17.51
CA PHE A 8 -18.03 -15.47 -18.78
C PHE A 8 -19.40 -14.91 -19.17
N GLU A 9 -19.47 -14.29 -20.34
CA GLU A 9 -20.72 -13.71 -20.89
C GLU A 9 -21.60 -14.74 -21.59
N GLY A 10 -21.01 -15.84 -22.09
CA GLY A 10 -21.70 -16.84 -22.90
C GLY A 10 -22.69 -17.72 -22.12
N VAL A 11 -23.01 -18.87 -22.70
CA VAL A 11 -23.92 -19.89 -22.12
C VAL A 11 -23.08 -20.97 -21.45
N SER A 12 -23.21 -21.11 -20.15
CA SER A 12 -22.60 -22.17 -19.36
C SER A 12 -23.30 -22.33 -18.00
N PRO A 13 -23.12 -23.46 -17.31
CA PRO A 13 -23.74 -23.66 -16.00
C PRO A 13 -23.39 -22.55 -14.99
N MET A 14 -22.16 -21.99 -15.03
CA MET A 14 -21.74 -20.94 -14.12
C MET A 14 -22.29 -19.57 -14.51
N ALA A 15 -22.34 -19.24 -15.81
CA ALA A 15 -22.99 -18.03 -16.30
C ALA A 15 -24.49 -18.04 -16.01
N ASP A 16 -25.16 -19.20 -16.19
CA ASP A 16 -26.57 -19.35 -15.89
C ASP A 16 -26.84 -19.25 -14.38
N LEU A 17 -25.94 -19.77 -13.52
CA LEU A 17 -26.01 -19.61 -12.07
C LEU A 17 -25.89 -18.15 -11.65
N ARG A 18 -24.96 -17.38 -12.26
CA ARG A 18 -24.82 -15.93 -12.01
C ARG A 18 -26.12 -15.20 -12.33
N LYS A 19 -26.72 -15.47 -13.51
CA LYS A 19 -28.00 -14.88 -13.92
C LYS A 19 -29.12 -15.25 -12.98
N LYS A 20 -29.20 -16.51 -12.57
CA LYS A 20 -30.18 -16.97 -11.58
C LYS A 20 -30.02 -16.27 -10.22
N ASN A 21 -28.79 -15.92 -9.84
CA ASN A 21 -28.50 -15.17 -8.62
C ASN A 21 -28.77 -13.66 -8.78
N GLY A 22 -29.31 -13.21 -9.93
CA GLY A 22 -29.75 -11.83 -10.16
C GLY A 22 -28.75 -10.94 -10.88
N HIS A 23 -27.61 -11.47 -11.35
CA HIS A 23 -26.61 -10.68 -12.07
C HIS A 23 -26.47 -11.14 -13.53
N GLU A 24 -27.15 -10.42 -14.43
CA GLU A 24 -27.23 -10.80 -15.85
C GLU A 24 -25.87 -10.71 -16.55
N LYS A 25 -25.15 -9.60 -16.39
CA LYS A 25 -23.87 -9.35 -17.05
C LYS A 25 -22.69 -9.89 -16.24
N PRO A 26 -21.56 -10.29 -16.86
CA PRO A 26 -20.34 -10.60 -16.15
C PRO A 26 -19.72 -9.34 -15.52
N TRP A 27 -18.86 -9.56 -14.54
CA TRP A 27 -17.96 -8.52 -14.03
C TRP A 27 -16.63 -8.55 -14.77
N LYS A 28 -15.94 -7.43 -14.81
CA LYS A 28 -14.54 -7.36 -15.15
C LYS A 28 -13.72 -7.83 -13.93
N LEU A 29 -12.76 -8.70 -14.18
CA LEU A 29 -11.83 -9.19 -13.16
C LEU A 29 -10.41 -8.96 -13.69
N ASP A 30 -9.73 -7.97 -13.17
CA ASP A 30 -8.39 -7.60 -13.63
C ASP A 30 -7.32 -8.48 -12.99
N PHE A 31 -7.40 -8.76 -11.69
CA PHE A 31 -6.42 -9.55 -10.95
C PHE A 31 -7.07 -10.73 -10.25
N PHE A 32 -6.35 -11.84 -10.17
CA PHE A 32 -6.79 -13.04 -9.45
C PHE A 32 -5.64 -13.69 -8.70
N GLY A 33 -5.72 -13.68 -7.36
CA GLY A 33 -4.77 -14.37 -6.49
C GLY A 33 -4.95 -15.89 -6.55
N VAL A 34 -3.87 -16.60 -6.88
CA VAL A 34 -3.85 -18.07 -6.92
C VAL A 34 -3.15 -18.59 -5.68
N GLY A 35 -3.74 -18.32 -4.54
CA GLY A 35 -3.23 -18.58 -3.20
C GLY A 35 -3.20 -17.32 -2.36
N ASN A 36 -3.09 -17.49 -1.05
CA ASN A 36 -2.89 -16.46 -0.06
C ASN A 36 -2.20 -17.08 1.15
N GLU A 37 -1.08 -16.50 1.60
CA GLU A 37 -0.32 -16.95 2.77
C GLU A 37 -0.09 -18.47 2.84
N ASN A 38 0.25 -19.07 1.72
CA ASN A 38 0.37 -20.53 1.62
C ASN A 38 1.51 -21.11 2.48
N TRP A 39 2.46 -20.28 2.88
CA TRP A 39 3.48 -20.58 3.89
C TRP A 39 2.91 -20.70 5.32
N GLY A 40 1.74 -20.13 5.59
CA GLY A 40 1.07 -20.06 6.89
C GLY A 40 -0.37 -20.56 6.82
N CYS A 41 -1.33 -19.68 7.14
CA CYS A 41 -2.76 -20.01 7.24
C CYS A 41 -3.38 -20.52 5.93
N GLY A 42 -2.79 -20.17 4.78
CA GLY A 42 -3.23 -20.63 3.47
C GLY A 42 -2.77 -22.04 3.09
N GLY A 43 -2.22 -22.81 4.01
CA GLY A 43 -1.92 -24.22 3.73
C GLY A 43 -0.69 -24.82 4.39
N ASN A 44 0.13 -24.00 5.08
CA ASN A 44 1.39 -24.42 5.75
C ASN A 44 2.30 -25.23 4.79
N MET A 45 2.53 -24.68 3.60
CA MET A 45 3.24 -25.32 2.50
C MET A 45 4.72 -24.93 2.48
N ASN A 46 5.56 -25.79 1.93
CA ASN A 46 6.90 -25.41 1.50
C ASN A 46 6.83 -24.65 0.17
N PRO A 47 7.79 -23.77 -0.16
CA PRO A 47 7.74 -22.94 -1.37
C PRO A 47 7.73 -23.75 -2.67
N ASP A 48 8.47 -24.85 -2.77
CA ASP A 48 8.49 -25.72 -3.93
C ASP A 48 7.15 -26.46 -4.13
N PHE A 49 6.53 -26.93 -3.05
CA PHE A 49 5.21 -27.55 -3.10
C PHE A 49 4.16 -26.55 -3.54
N TYR A 50 4.12 -25.36 -2.93
CA TYR A 50 3.20 -24.30 -3.34
C TYR A 50 3.41 -23.92 -4.82
N ALA A 51 4.65 -23.71 -5.25
CA ALA A 51 4.96 -23.35 -6.63
C ALA A 51 4.44 -24.38 -7.64
N ASN A 52 4.51 -25.68 -7.32
CA ASN A 52 3.94 -26.74 -8.15
C ASN A 52 2.39 -26.74 -8.14
N GLU A 53 1.76 -26.48 -7.00
CA GLU A 53 0.31 -26.30 -6.92
C GLU A 53 -0.13 -25.03 -7.66
N TYR A 54 0.63 -23.92 -7.53
CA TYR A 54 0.39 -22.70 -8.31
C TYR A 54 0.40 -22.99 -9.81
N ARG A 55 1.42 -23.68 -10.34
CA ARG A 55 1.50 -24.07 -11.77
C ARG A 55 0.28 -24.86 -12.22
N ARG A 56 -0.22 -25.73 -11.35
CA ARG A 56 -1.42 -26.54 -11.61
C ARG A 56 -2.67 -25.69 -11.60
N TYR A 57 -2.92 -24.90 -10.55
CA TYR A 57 -4.15 -24.14 -10.39
C TYR A 57 -4.25 -22.96 -11.35
N GLN A 58 -3.18 -22.25 -11.61
CA GLN A 58 -3.18 -21.12 -12.55
C GLN A 58 -3.60 -21.53 -13.96
N THR A 59 -3.37 -22.78 -14.36
CA THR A 59 -3.81 -23.33 -15.66
C THR A 59 -5.33 -23.29 -15.82
N TYR A 60 -6.07 -23.34 -14.73
CA TYR A 60 -7.54 -23.29 -14.73
C TYR A 60 -8.11 -21.87 -14.61
N VAL A 61 -7.28 -20.88 -14.35
CA VAL A 61 -7.65 -19.46 -14.42
C VAL A 61 -7.60 -19.04 -15.89
N ARG A 62 -8.74 -19.08 -16.56
CA ARG A 62 -8.85 -18.84 -18.01
C ARG A 62 -9.39 -17.45 -18.28
N ASN A 63 -8.86 -16.81 -19.31
CA ASN A 63 -9.44 -15.61 -19.88
C ASN A 63 -10.68 -15.98 -20.69
N TYR A 64 -11.85 -15.66 -20.20
CA TYR A 64 -13.11 -15.86 -20.91
C TYR A 64 -13.50 -14.68 -21.79
N HIS A 65 -12.88 -13.52 -21.57
CA HIS A 65 -13.10 -12.32 -22.36
C HIS A 65 -11.79 -11.88 -23.04
N PRO A 66 -11.77 -11.71 -24.37
CA PRO A 66 -10.52 -11.41 -25.12
C PRO A 66 -9.95 -10.03 -24.78
N ASP A 67 -10.81 -9.05 -24.48
CA ASP A 67 -10.41 -7.67 -24.24
C ASP A 67 -10.06 -7.38 -22.77
N TYR A 68 -10.29 -8.33 -21.86
CA TYR A 68 -10.05 -8.18 -20.42
C TYR A 68 -9.29 -9.41 -19.90
N PRO A 69 -7.97 -9.47 -20.13
CA PRO A 69 -7.16 -10.55 -19.60
C PRO A 69 -7.11 -10.47 -18.06
N ILE A 70 -7.09 -11.63 -17.40
CA ILE A 70 -6.94 -11.74 -15.96
C ILE A 70 -5.45 -11.85 -15.64
N HIS A 71 -4.96 -10.94 -14.84
CA HIS A 71 -3.59 -10.98 -14.31
C HIS A 71 -3.53 -11.92 -13.11
N LYS A 72 -2.66 -12.92 -13.17
CA LYS A 72 -2.52 -13.96 -12.15
C LYS A 72 -1.47 -13.57 -11.13
N VAL A 73 -1.87 -13.51 -9.86
CA VAL A 73 -0.97 -13.21 -8.75
C VAL A 73 -0.61 -14.51 -8.03
N CYS A 74 0.68 -14.79 -7.99
CA CYS A 74 1.26 -15.89 -7.23
C CYS A 74 1.50 -15.47 -5.78
N CYS A 75 1.19 -16.33 -4.81
CA CYS A 75 1.48 -16.06 -3.40
C CYS A 75 3.00 -15.96 -3.20
N GLY A 76 3.43 -14.79 -2.80
CA GLY A 76 4.82 -14.49 -2.48
C GLY A 76 5.10 -14.58 -0.98
N ALA A 77 6.18 -13.96 -0.57
CA ALA A 77 6.76 -14.10 0.74
C ALA A 77 6.02 -13.35 1.85
N ASN A 78 6.24 -13.80 3.07
CA ASN A 78 6.01 -13.03 4.28
C ASN A 78 7.30 -12.32 4.68
N VAL A 79 7.26 -11.00 4.81
CA VAL A 79 8.38 -10.17 5.26
C VAL A 79 9.65 -10.49 4.45
N ASP A 80 10.72 -10.89 5.11
CA ASP A 80 12.06 -11.15 4.59
C ASP A 80 12.34 -12.64 4.28
N ASP A 81 11.29 -13.42 4.01
CA ASP A 81 11.47 -14.78 3.52
C ASP A 81 11.92 -14.80 2.05
N TYR A 82 13.17 -14.40 1.84
CA TYR A 82 13.79 -14.35 0.51
C TYR A 82 13.94 -15.75 -0.12
N GLU A 83 14.02 -16.80 0.70
CA GLU A 83 14.05 -18.17 0.22
C GLU A 83 12.74 -18.57 -0.45
N TRP A 84 11.58 -18.16 0.12
CA TRP A 84 10.28 -18.36 -0.50
C TRP A 84 10.23 -17.72 -1.89
N THR A 85 10.61 -16.46 -2.01
CA THR A 85 10.63 -15.74 -3.29
C THR A 85 11.52 -16.43 -4.32
N SER A 86 12.74 -16.77 -3.94
CA SER A 86 13.71 -17.43 -4.83
C SER A 86 13.22 -18.80 -5.30
N GLU A 87 12.73 -19.66 -4.40
CA GLU A 87 12.33 -21.02 -4.75
C GLU A 87 11.03 -21.05 -5.56
N VAL A 88 10.07 -20.17 -5.26
CA VAL A 88 8.84 -20.02 -6.05
C VAL A 88 9.16 -19.60 -7.47
N LEU A 89 9.99 -18.57 -7.66
CA LEU A 89 10.40 -18.12 -8.99
C LEU A 89 11.18 -19.19 -9.75
N LYS A 90 12.16 -19.81 -9.13
CA LYS A 90 12.94 -20.89 -9.71
C LYS A 90 12.05 -22.05 -10.20
N THR A 91 11.11 -22.49 -9.39
CA THR A 91 10.22 -23.61 -9.71
C THR A 91 9.23 -23.26 -10.80
N THR A 92 8.70 -22.03 -10.81
CA THR A 92 7.73 -21.59 -11.83
C THR A 92 8.39 -21.23 -13.16
N HIS A 93 9.62 -20.69 -13.17
CA HIS A 93 10.34 -20.29 -14.40
C HIS A 93 10.95 -21.44 -15.17
N ASN A 94 11.32 -22.53 -14.52
CA ASN A 94 11.87 -23.73 -15.17
C ASN A 94 10.80 -24.56 -15.92
N HIS A 95 9.72 -23.94 -16.34
CA HIS A 95 8.58 -24.60 -16.97
C HIS A 95 8.67 -24.55 -18.50
N CYS A 96 8.71 -25.70 -19.15
CA CYS A 96 8.85 -25.81 -20.59
C CYS A 96 7.60 -25.37 -21.41
N LEU A 97 6.45 -25.23 -20.79
CA LEU A 97 5.18 -24.88 -21.45
C LEU A 97 4.57 -23.56 -20.94
N LYS A 98 5.36 -22.68 -20.36
CA LYS A 98 4.87 -21.39 -19.87
C LYS A 98 4.19 -20.54 -20.94
N GLU A 99 4.65 -20.62 -22.18
CA GLU A 99 4.05 -19.92 -23.33
C GLU A 99 2.63 -20.41 -23.63
N LEU A 100 2.35 -21.69 -23.39
CA LEU A 100 1.04 -22.29 -23.65
C LEU A 100 0.06 -22.09 -22.47
N HIS A 101 0.56 -22.21 -21.24
CA HIS A 101 -0.29 -22.18 -20.04
C HIS A 101 -0.18 -20.87 -19.26
N GLY A 102 0.72 -19.98 -19.65
CA GLY A 102 1.05 -18.77 -18.90
C GLY A 102 1.88 -19.06 -17.65
N ASN A 103 2.18 -18.00 -16.93
CA ASN A 103 2.87 -18.06 -15.66
C ASN A 103 2.16 -17.12 -14.67
N MET A 104 2.89 -16.24 -14.01
CA MET A 104 2.35 -15.19 -13.17
C MET A 104 2.54 -13.82 -13.83
N ASP A 105 1.62 -12.92 -13.54
CA ASP A 105 1.71 -11.49 -13.87
C ASP A 105 2.12 -10.68 -12.64
N GLY A 106 1.96 -11.26 -11.45
CA GLY A 106 2.36 -10.67 -10.18
C GLY A 106 2.82 -11.71 -9.16
N LEU A 107 3.71 -11.29 -8.26
CA LEU A 107 4.15 -12.03 -7.08
C LEU A 107 3.82 -11.20 -5.85
N SER A 108 3.11 -11.78 -4.88
CA SER A 108 2.67 -11.02 -3.71
C SER A 108 3.76 -10.84 -2.66
N LEU A 109 3.57 -9.86 -1.77
CA LEU A 109 4.41 -9.61 -0.60
C LEU A 109 3.52 -9.13 0.54
N HIS A 110 3.66 -9.71 1.73
CA HIS A 110 2.97 -9.29 2.94
C HIS A 110 3.95 -8.71 3.95
N TYR A 111 3.60 -7.56 4.50
CA TYR A 111 4.35 -6.97 5.59
C TYR A 111 3.48 -6.12 6.51
N TYR A 112 3.53 -6.42 7.81
CA TYR A 112 2.85 -5.64 8.85
C TYR A 112 3.83 -5.00 9.82
N VAL A 113 3.57 -3.75 10.16
CA VAL A 113 4.27 -3.04 11.23
C VAL A 113 3.74 -3.50 12.57
N HIS A 114 4.58 -4.16 13.36
CA HIS A 114 4.33 -4.55 14.74
C HIS A 114 5.31 -3.79 15.63
N PRO A 115 4.95 -2.65 16.24
CA PRO A 115 5.89 -1.82 17.00
C PRO A 115 6.62 -2.60 18.10
N GLU A 116 5.90 -3.40 18.87
CA GLU A 116 6.45 -4.18 19.98
C GLU A 116 6.74 -5.66 19.62
N GLY A 117 6.72 -6.00 18.34
CA GLY A 117 6.93 -7.36 17.81
C GLY A 117 5.67 -8.20 17.78
N TRP A 118 5.82 -9.43 17.29
CA TRP A 118 4.68 -10.31 17.01
C TRP A 118 3.87 -10.71 18.25
N GLU A 119 4.53 -10.96 19.37
CA GLU A 119 3.87 -11.46 20.59
C GLU A 119 2.99 -10.39 21.27
N ILE A 120 3.50 -9.17 21.38
CA ILE A 120 2.86 -8.06 22.13
C ILE A 120 2.08 -7.14 21.20
N LYS A 121 2.61 -6.84 20.02
CA LYS A 121 2.14 -5.91 18.99
C LYS A 121 2.07 -4.44 19.40
N GLY A 122 1.70 -4.12 20.65
CA GLY A 122 1.52 -2.76 21.15
C GLY A 122 0.08 -2.24 21.01
N SER A 123 -0.22 -1.14 21.68
CA SER A 123 -1.53 -0.48 21.61
C SER A 123 -1.67 0.37 20.34
N ALA A 124 -2.88 0.42 19.80
CA ALA A 124 -3.22 1.33 18.70
C ALA A 124 -3.27 2.80 19.15
N THR A 125 -3.63 3.07 20.40
CA THR A 125 -3.96 4.41 20.89
C THR A 125 -3.15 4.89 22.08
N ASP A 126 -2.54 3.97 22.84
CA ASP A 126 -1.73 4.28 24.01
C ASP A 126 -0.27 3.90 23.74
N PHE A 127 0.55 4.87 23.38
CA PHE A 127 1.95 4.71 23.03
C PHE A 127 2.72 6.02 23.27
N ASP A 128 4.00 5.93 23.49
CA ASP A 128 4.90 7.07 23.70
C ASP A 128 5.69 7.42 22.41
N ASP A 129 6.49 8.48 22.50
CA ASP A 129 7.33 8.97 21.40
C ASP A 129 8.32 7.90 20.91
N LYS A 130 8.79 7.01 21.79
CA LYS A 130 9.69 5.92 21.40
C LYS A 130 8.97 4.93 20.50
N VAL A 131 7.76 4.54 20.85
CA VAL A 131 6.92 3.64 20.05
C VAL A 131 6.48 4.31 18.76
N TRP A 132 6.30 5.63 18.74
CA TRP A 132 6.09 6.40 17.52
C TRP A 132 7.25 6.19 16.54
N TYR A 133 8.47 6.58 16.91
CA TYR A 133 9.63 6.47 16.01
C TYR A 133 9.95 5.02 15.64
N LYS A 134 9.78 4.08 16.57
CA LYS A 134 9.92 2.64 16.31
C LYS A 134 8.91 2.14 15.25
N SER A 135 7.68 2.64 15.29
CA SER A 135 6.66 2.30 14.29
C SER A 135 7.03 2.83 12.91
N LEU A 136 7.50 4.08 12.82
CA LEU A 136 7.90 4.70 11.57
C LEU A 136 9.17 4.06 11.00
N ASN A 137 10.15 3.72 11.84
CA ASN A 137 11.35 2.98 11.43
C ASN A 137 10.99 1.63 10.83
N LYS A 138 10.04 0.91 11.46
CA LYS A 138 9.53 -0.34 10.90
C LYS A 138 8.76 -0.14 9.59
N ALA A 139 8.00 0.94 9.42
CA ALA A 139 7.34 1.22 8.15
C ALA A 139 8.36 1.46 7.01
N LEU A 140 9.47 2.13 7.29
CA LEU A 140 10.57 2.33 6.34
C LEU A 140 11.26 1.04 5.91
N PHE A 141 11.16 -0.05 6.69
CA PHE A 141 11.70 -1.35 6.30
C PHE A 141 11.06 -1.91 5.03
N MET A 142 9.88 -1.44 4.64
CA MET A 142 9.25 -1.77 3.36
C MET A 142 10.18 -1.48 2.16
N GLU A 143 10.96 -0.40 2.20
CA GLU A 143 11.99 -0.09 1.18
C GLU A 143 12.95 -1.27 0.98
N THR A 144 13.55 -1.73 2.08
CA THR A 144 14.48 -2.86 2.05
C THR A 144 13.83 -4.14 1.53
N LEU A 145 12.57 -4.40 1.88
CA LEU A 145 11.85 -5.58 1.40
C LEU A 145 11.64 -5.52 -0.11
N ILE A 146 11.16 -4.39 -0.63
CA ILE A 146 10.94 -4.20 -2.07
C ILE A 146 12.25 -4.35 -2.83
N GLU A 147 13.34 -3.72 -2.38
CA GLU A 147 14.64 -3.82 -3.02
C GLU A 147 15.15 -5.26 -3.06
N ARG A 148 15.15 -5.97 -1.94
CA ARG A 148 15.71 -7.31 -1.85
C ARG A 148 14.90 -8.36 -2.59
N HIS A 149 13.56 -8.35 -2.42
CA HIS A 149 12.69 -9.23 -3.22
C HIS A 149 12.75 -8.86 -4.69
N GLY A 150 12.81 -7.56 -5.02
CA GLY A 150 12.97 -7.05 -6.37
C GLY A 150 14.25 -7.56 -7.05
N HIS A 151 15.39 -7.55 -6.35
CA HIS A 151 16.64 -8.12 -6.88
C HIS A 151 16.52 -9.61 -7.21
N ILE A 152 15.85 -10.40 -6.35
CA ILE A 152 15.60 -11.82 -6.65
C ILE A 152 14.67 -11.95 -7.87
N MET A 153 13.64 -11.12 -7.96
CA MET A 153 12.74 -11.11 -9.13
C MET A 153 13.49 -10.76 -10.42
N ASP A 154 14.43 -9.82 -10.38
CA ASP A 154 15.23 -9.39 -11.54
C ASP A 154 16.12 -10.50 -12.11
N GLU A 155 16.52 -11.50 -11.30
CA GLU A 155 17.25 -12.69 -11.80
C GLU A 155 16.41 -13.54 -12.75
N TYR A 156 15.09 -13.56 -12.57
CA TYR A 156 14.15 -14.37 -13.36
C TYR A 156 13.36 -13.54 -14.37
N ASP A 157 13.17 -12.27 -14.12
CA ASP A 157 12.37 -11.32 -14.90
C ASP A 157 13.07 -9.95 -14.99
N PRO A 158 14.20 -9.86 -15.71
CA PRO A 158 14.97 -8.63 -15.84
C PRO A 158 14.22 -7.50 -16.59
N GLU A 159 13.18 -7.85 -17.34
CA GLU A 159 12.33 -6.89 -18.04
C GLU A 159 11.20 -6.34 -17.15
N LYS A 160 11.13 -6.74 -15.88
CA LYS A 160 10.14 -6.31 -14.89
C LYS A 160 8.68 -6.47 -15.34
N LYS A 161 8.37 -7.56 -16.04
CA LYS A 161 7.02 -7.89 -16.49
C LYS A 161 6.14 -8.46 -15.38
N ILE A 162 6.75 -9.12 -14.39
CA ILE A 162 6.07 -9.63 -13.20
C ILE A 162 6.03 -8.52 -12.17
N GLY A 163 4.85 -7.98 -11.89
CA GLY A 163 4.67 -6.96 -10.85
C GLY A 163 4.89 -7.51 -9.45
N MET A 164 5.47 -6.72 -8.56
CA MET A 164 5.35 -6.95 -7.13
C MET A 164 3.99 -6.43 -6.68
N ILE A 165 3.23 -7.28 -6.02
CA ILE A 165 1.87 -6.99 -5.51
C ILE A 165 1.94 -7.03 -3.99
N VAL A 166 2.02 -5.87 -3.36
CA VAL A 166 2.02 -5.78 -1.89
C VAL A 166 0.57 -5.84 -1.42
N ASP A 167 -0.01 -7.02 -1.48
CA ASP A 167 -1.46 -7.22 -1.32
C ASP A 167 -1.93 -7.32 0.14
N GLU A 168 -0.99 -7.34 1.11
CA GLU A 168 -1.27 -7.10 2.52
C GLU A 168 -0.16 -6.26 3.16
N TRP A 169 -0.50 -5.06 3.63
CA TRP A 169 0.41 -4.21 4.38
C TRP A 169 -0.35 -3.29 5.34
N GLY A 170 0.36 -2.67 6.26
CA GLY A 170 -0.16 -1.73 7.23
C GLY A 170 0.34 -2.01 8.64
N ALA A 171 -0.27 -1.39 9.62
CA ALA A 171 0.03 -1.61 11.03
C ALA A 171 -0.93 -2.65 11.65
N TRP A 172 -0.36 -3.51 12.48
CA TRP A 172 -1.13 -4.51 13.22
C TRP A 172 -0.82 -4.41 14.71
N TYR A 173 -1.79 -3.94 15.47
CA TYR A 173 -1.70 -3.75 16.91
C TYR A 173 -2.50 -4.82 17.66
N THR A 174 -2.41 -4.77 18.99
CA THR A 174 -3.32 -5.48 19.87
C THR A 174 -4.74 -4.95 19.64
N VAL A 175 -5.71 -5.85 19.52
CA VAL A 175 -7.11 -5.48 19.31
C VAL A 175 -7.63 -4.58 20.43
N GLU A 176 -8.59 -3.71 20.08
CA GLU A 176 -9.20 -2.82 21.06
C GLU A 176 -9.84 -3.60 22.21
N PRO A 177 -9.64 -3.17 23.47
CA PRO A 177 -10.22 -3.82 24.63
C PRO A 177 -11.74 -3.98 24.54
N GLY A 178 -12.24 -5.16 24.91
CA GLY A 178 -13.66 -5.46 24.87
C GLY A 178 -14.20 -5.94 23.51
N THR A 179 -13.37 -5.95 22.47
CA THR A 179 -13.73 -6.50 21.16
C THR A 179 -13.39 -7.98 21.04
N ASN A 180 -13.95 -8.65 20.03
CA ASN A 180 -13.59 -10.04 19.73
C ASN A 180 -12.18 -10.09 19.09
N PRO A 181 -11.19 -10.77 19.70
CA PRO A 181 -9.83 -10.81 19.19
C PRO A 181 -9.71 -11.36 17.76
N GLY A 182 -10.61 -12.27 17.37
CA GLY A 182 -10.61 -12.87 16.03
C GLY A 182 -11.05 -11.90 14.92
N PHE A 183 -11.60 -10.73 15.26
CA PHE A 183 -12.03 -9.74 14.28
C PHE A 183 -10.95 -8.68 13.99
N LEU A 184 -9.85 -8.69 14.74
CA LEU A 184 -8.70 -7.82 14.54
C LEU A 184 -9.04 -6.31 14.48
N TYR A 185 -10.06 -5.90 15.26
CA TYR A 185 -10.49 -4.51 15.32
C TYR A 185 -9.48 -3.68 16.10
N GLN A 186 -9.01 -2.60 15.52
CA GLN A 186 -8.13 -1.60 16.14
C GLN A 186 -8.50 -0.20 15.67
N GLN A 187 -8.18 0.81 16.49
CA GLN A 187 -8.25 2.20 16.11
C GLN A 187 -7.06 2.62 15.22
N ASN A 188 -7.21 3.76 14.55
CA ASN A 188 -6.19 4.40 13.74
C ASN A 188 -5.95 5.82 14.24
N THR A 189 -4.70 6.21 14.44
CA THR A 189 -4.29 7.54 14.89
C THR A 189 -3.47 8.26 13.80
N MET A 190 -2.92 9.43 14.11
CA MET A 190 -1.95 10.09 13.23
C MET A 190 -0.73 9.24 12.95
N ARG A 191 -0.33 8.33 13.86
CA ARG A 191 0.74 7.36 13.60
C ARG A 191 0.44 6.50 12.37
N ASP A 192 -0.79 6.05 12.22
CA ASP A 192 -1.23 5.24 11.08
C ASP A 192 -1.27 6.06 9.79
N ALA A 193 -1.64 7.33 9.88
CA ALA A 193 -1.57 8.25 8.75
C ALA A 193 -0.13 8.42 8.24
N LEU A 194 0.85 8.58 9.16
CA LEU A 194 2.25 8.71 8.79
C LEU A 194 2.82 7.39 8.23
N ILE A 195 2.48 6.23 8.85
CA ILE A 195 2.84 4.91 8.31
C ILE A 195 2.32 4.76 6.88
N ALA A 196 1.07 5.14 6.63
CA ALA A 196 0.50 5.08 5.29
C ALA A 196 1.22 6.03 4.32
N GLY A 197 1.47 7.28 4.72
CA GLY A 197 2.17 8.26 3.89
C GLY A 197 3.58 7.83 3.49
N ILE A 198 4.38 7.35 4.45
CA ILE A 198 5.72 6.79 4.19
C ILE A 198 5.63 5.63 3.20
N THR A 199 4.78 4.67 3.50
CA THR A 199 4.70 3.42 2.72
C THR A 199 4.22 3.69 1.30
N LEU A 200 3.25 4.59 1.12
CA LEU A 200 2.78 5.01 -0.21
C LEU A 200 3.86 5.77 -0.99
N ASN A 201 4.65 6.64 -0.34
CA ASN A 201 5.81 7.28 -0.98
C ASN A 201 6.83 6.25 -1.48
N ILE A 202 7.12 5.21 -0.68
CA ILE A 202 8.00 4.11 -1.07
C ILE A 202 7.42 3.37 -2.29
N PHE A 203 6.15 3.01 -2.29
CA PHE A 203 5.52 2.34 -3.42
C PHE A 203 5.58 3.16 -4.70
N ASN A 204 5.33 4.46 -4.62
CA ASN A 204 5.44 5.36 -5.76
C ASN A 204 6.85 5.36 -6.35
N LYS A 205 7.88 5.46 -5.50
CA LYS A 205 9.29 5.44 -5.92
C LYS A 205 9.73 4.13 -6.57
N HIS A 206 9.08 3.02 -6.21
CA HIS A 206 9.34 1.69 -6.77
C HIS A 206 8.27 1.24 -7.80
N SER A 207 7.57 2.18 -8.43
CA SER A 207 6.50 1.89 -9.39
C SER A 207 6.96 1.12 -10.64
N ASP A 208 8.26 1.03 -10.89
CA ASP A 208 8.85 0.18 -11.92
C ASP A 208 8.63 -1.32 -11.61
N ARG A 209 8.57 -1.71 -10.34
CA ARG A 209 8.34 -3.08 -9.88
C ARG A 209 7.03 -3.26 -9.10
N VAL A 210 6.67 -2.34 -8.21
CA VAL A 210 5.41 -2.37 -7.44
C VAL A 210 4.26 -1.93 -8.34
N LYS A 211 3.31 -2.82 -8.61
CA LYS A 211 2.19 -2.55 -9.53
C LYS A 211 0.84 -2.46 -8.82
N MET A 212 0.74 -2.94 -7.61
CA MET A 212 -0.46 -2.83 -6.77
C MET A 212 -0.07 -2.94 -5.30
N ALA A 213 -0.75 -2.19 -4.45
CA ALA A 213 -0.59 -2.26 -3.01
C ALA A 213 -1.98 -2.16 -2.34
N ASN A 214 -2.32 -3.13 -1.49
CA ASN A 214 -3.61 -3.24 -0.84
C ASN A 214 -3.44 -3.16 0.67
N LEU A 215 -3.91 -2.06 1.25
CA LEU A 215 -3.93 -1.91 2.70
C LEU A 215 -4.83 -2.95 3.36
N ALA A 216 -4.42 -3.50 4.45
CA ALA A 216 -5.25 -4.39 5.27
C ALA A 216 -5.84 -3.60 6.45
N GLN A 217 -7.18 -3.31 6.43
CA GLN A 217 -8.10 -3.61 5.32
C GLN A 217 -9.05 -2.42 5.08
N ILE A 218 -10.14 -2.62 4.33
CA ILE A 218 -11.04 -1.49 4.01
C ILE A 218 -11.88 -1.08 5.23
N VAL A 219 -12.50 -2.04 5.95
CA VAL A 219 -13.48 -1.77 7.01
C VAL A 219 -13.21 -2.60 8.25
N ASN A 220 -13.14 -1.98 9.41
CA ASN A 220 -13.13 -2.56 10.77
C ASN A 220 -11.98 -3.53 11.10
N VAL A 221 -11.05 -3.79 10.21
CA VAL A 221 -10.00 -4.79 10.40
C VAL A 221 -8.63 -4.15 10.24
N LEU A 222 -7.77 -4.32 11.23
CA LEU A 222 -6.38 -3.81 11.21
C LEU A 222 -6.33 -2.29 10.93
N GLN A 223 -5.40 -1.83 10.11
CA GLN A 223 -5.30 -0.42 9.71
C GLN A 223 -6.39 -0.08 8.67
N SER A 224 -7.66 -0.13 9.06
CA SER A 224 -8.76 0.13 8.14
C SER A 224 -8.95 1.60 7.82
N VAL A 225 -9.40 1.89 6.59
CA VAL A 225 -9.72 3.25 6.17
C VAL A 225 -11.10 3.71 6.66
N ILE A 226 -11.99 2.77 6.96
CA ILE A 226 -13.37 3.01 7.42
C ILE A 226 -13.64 2.21 8.69
N LEU A 227 -14.28 2.83 9.69
CA LEU A 227 -14.86 2.14 10.84
C LEU A 227 -16.38 2.28 10.80
N THR A 228 -17.08 1.19 11.18
CA THR A 228 -18.54 1.16 11.24
C THR A 228 -19.01 0.58 12.57
N ASP A 229 -20.10 1.16 13.10
CA ASP A 229 -20.85 0.58 14.21
C ASP A 229 -22.36 0.73 13.95
N GLY A 230 -23.05 -0.39 13.77
CA GLY A 230 -24.45 -0.41 13.38
C GLY A 230 -24.70 0.33 12.06
N ALA A 231 -25.38 1.47 12.12
CA ALA A 231 -25.67 2.33 10.97
C ALA A 231 -24.64 3.45 10.77
N ASP A 232 -23.76 3.66 11.74
CA ASP A 232 -22.81 4.75 11.73
C ASP A 232 -21.51 4.34 11.02
N MET A 233 -20.87 5.32 10.38
CA MET A 233 -19.62 5.15 9.65
C MET A 233 -18.72 6.36 9.88
N ILE A 234 -17.44 6.12 10.12
CA ILE A 234 -16.43 7.17 10.20
C ILE A 234 -15.24 6.87 9.31
N LEU A 235 -14.57 7.91 8.86
CA LEU A 235 -13.30 7.82 8.10
C LEU A 235 -12.14 7.92 9.08
N THR A 236 -11.11 7.08 8.90
CA THR A 236 -9.92 7.13 9.74
C THR A 236 -8.89 8.14 9.20
N PRO A 237 -7.88 8.55 9.98
CA PRO A 237 -6.77 9.35 9.47
C PRO A 237 -6.08 8.70 8.26
N THR A 238 -5.99 7.37 8.22
CA THR A 238 -5.47 6.61 7.08
C THR A 238 -6.28 6.83 5.81
N TYR A 239 -7.62 6.92 5.89
CA TYR A 239 -8.48 7.23 4.73
C TYR A 239 -8.07 8.54 4.07
N HIS A 240 -7.87 9.57 4.86
CA HIS A 240 -7.53 10.90 4.35
C HIS A 240 -6.19 10.91 3.61
N VAL A 241 -5.22 10.13 4.07
CA VAL A 241 -3.95 9.93 3.35
C VAL A 241 -4.20 9.27 2.00
N PHE A 242 -4.97 8.19 1.94
CA PHE A 242 -5.30 7.54 0.67
C PHE A 242 -6.03 8.48 -0.30
N ASP A 243 -6.94 9.30 0.19
CA ASP A 243 -7.64 10.29 -0.64
C ASP A 243 -6.70 11.36 -1.21
N MET A 244 -5.67 11.77 -0.44
CA MET A 244 -4.62 12.68 -0.95
C MET A 244 -3.67 12.00 -1.94
N TYR A 245 -3.40 10.70 -1.78
CA TYR A 245 -2.46 9.96 -2.64
C TYR A 245 -3.08 9.41 -3.93
N LYS A 246 -4.40 9.43 -4.08
CA LYS A 246 -5.11 8.94 -5.28
C LYS A 246 -4.63 9.57 -6.59
N TYR A 247 -4.07 10.76 -6.54
CA TYR A 247 -3.56 11.49 -7.70
C TYR A 247 -2.26 10.92 -8.28
N HIS A 248 -1.56 10.04 -7.54
CA HIS A 248 -0.42 9.30 -8.06
C HIS A 248 -0.81 8.06 -8.87
N GLN A 249 -2.08 7.62 -8.81
CA GLN A 249 -2.56 6.49 -9.58
C GLN A 249 -2.56 6.82 -11.08
N ASP A 250 -1.99 5.91 -11.89
CA ASP A 250 -1.84 6.07 -13.34
C ASP A 250 -1.05 7.34 -13.77
N ALA A 251 -0.30 7.94 -12.85
CA ALA A 251 0.59 9.07 -13.11
C ALA A 251 2.04 8.59 -13.37
N ASP A 252 2.81 9.42 -14.05
CA ASP A 252 4.23 9.16 -14.29
C ASP A 252 5.08 9.64 -13.10
N LEU A 253 5.87 8.74 -12.52
CA LEU A 253 6.83 9.09 -11.46
C LEU A 253 7.87 10.09 -11.99
N LEU A 254 8.15 11.12 -11.22
CA LEU A 254 9.23 12.07 -11.49
C LEU A 254 10.41 11.85 -10.55
N ASP A 255 11.62 11.99 -11.08
CA ASP A 255 12.81 11.96 -10.25
C ASP A 255 12.79 13.11 -9.26
N SER A 256 12.97 12.81 -8.00
CA SER A 256 13.03 13.78 -6.91
C SER A 256 14.18 13.48 -5.97
N THR A 257 14.71 14.53 -5.34
CA THR A 257 15.74 14.42 -4.32
C THR A 257 15.38 15.31 -3.15
N LEU A 258 15.38 14.77 -1.95
CA LEU A 258 15.08 15.47 -0.72
C LEU A 258 16.29 15.41 0.21
N GLU A 259 16.75 16.57 0.68
CA GLU A 259 17.70 16.63 1.79
C GLU A 259 16.93 16.40 3.11
N THR A 260 17.39 15.44 3.90
CA THR A 260 16.75 15.07 5.16
C THR A 260 17.73 15.09 6.32
N GLU A 261 17.22 15.36 7.50
CA GLU A 261 17.90 15.14 8.77
C GLU A 261 17.38 13.86 9.41
N THR A 262 18.04 13.40 10.45
CA THR A 262 17.63 12.20 11.18
C THR A 262 17.03 12.61 12.51
N VAL A 263 15.84 12.09 12.81
CA VAL A 263 15.09 12.35 14.05
C VAL A 263 14.76 11.04 14.77
N GLY A 264 14.51 11.12 16.06
CA GLY A 264 14.20 9.98 16.92
C GLY A 264 14.85 10.09 18.29
N LEU A 265 14.56 9.14 19.17
CA LEU A 265 15.02 9.15 20.57
C LEU A 265 16.07 8.07 20.86
N GLU A 266 16.14 7.03 20.05
CA GLU A 266 17.04 5.89 20.24
C GLU A 266 17.78 5.59 18.93
N GLU A 267 19.08 5.33 18.98
CA GLU A 267 19.93 5.13 17.81
C GLU A 267 19.37 4.08 16.82
N GLU A 268 18.78 3.02 17.35
CA GLU A 268 18.20 1.92 16.56
C GLU A 268 16.85 2.27 15.88
N ASN A 269 16.21 3.36 16.32
CA ASN A 269 14.88 3.78 15.82
C ASN A 269 14.89 5.19 15.21
N MET A 270 16.07 5.67 14.79
CA MET A 270 16.16 6.92 14.06
C MET A 270 15.53 6.78 12.67
N VAL A 271 14.86 7.83 12.24
CA VAL A 271 14.19 7.93 10.92
C VAL A 271 14.58 9.23 10.23
N PRO A 272 14.51 9.34 8.89
CA PRO A 272 14.58 10.64 8.24
C PRO A 272 13.41 11.51 8.73
N ASN A 273 13.63 12.81 8.91
CA ASN A 273 12.56 13.72 9.32
C ASN A 273 11.45 13.86 8.28
N LEU A 274 11.76 13.67 7.00
CA LEU A 274 10.85 13.85 5.88
C LEU A 274 10.88 12.65 4.92
N SER A 275 9.75 12.38 4.28
CA SER A 275 9.62 11.45 3.15
C SER A 275 8.73 12.07 2.08
N GLU A 276 9.00 11.81 0.80
CA GLU A 276 8.25 12.40 -0.31
C GLU A 276 8.11 11.44 -1.49
N SER A 277 7.16 11.74 -2.38
CA SER A 277 7.14 11.26 -3.77
C SER A 277 6.53 12.31 -4.69
N VAL A 278 6.94 12.29 -5.96
CA VAL A 278 6.50 13.27 -6.96
C VAL A 278 6.07 12.57 -8.23
N SER A 279 4.92 12.95 -8.78
CA SER A 279 4.45 12.44 -10.07
C SER A 279 3.82 13.52 -10.93
N VAL A 280 3.57 13.23 -12.19
CA VAL A 280 2.78 14.06 -13.09
C VAL A 280 1.65 13.21 -13.67
N ASP A 281 0.41 13.72 -13.60
CA ASP A 281 -0.75 13.04 -14.14
C ASP A 281 -0.92 13.28 -15.66
N ALA A 282 -1.93 12.65 -16.25
CA ALA A 282 -2.23 12.76 -17.68
C ALA A 282 -2.64 14.19 -18.13
N ASP A 283 -3.11 15.01 -17.21
CA ASP A 283 -3.46 16.42 -17.45
C ASP A 283 -2.25 17.35 -17.30
N GLY A 284 -1.09 16.80 -16.94
CA GLY A 284 0.17 17.51 -16.74
C GLY A 284 0.24 18.23 -15.37
N VAL A 285 -0.62 17.90 -14.43
CA VAL A 285 -0.54 18.40 -13.05
C VAL A 285 0.53 17.62 -12.30
N MET A 286 1.47 18.34 -11.68
CA MET A 286 2.49 17.73 -10.83
C MET A 286 1.94 17.59 -9.40
N HIS A 287 2.03 16.40 -8.87
CA HIS A 287 1.61 16.07 -7.51
C HIS A 287 2.84 15.77 -6.66
N ILE A 288 2.96 16.47 -5.54
CA ILE A 288 3.99 16.26 -4.52
C ILE A 288 3.28 15.81 -3.26
N THR A 289 3.60 14.63 -2.76
CA THR A 289 3.21 14.19 -1.43
C THR A 289 4.42 14.19 -0.52
N MET A 290 4.25 14.71 0.69
CA MET A 290 5.34 14.80 1.68
C MET A 290 4.82 14.49 3.08
N THR A 291 5.63 13.77 3.86
CA THR A 291 5.33 13.50 5.27
C THR A 291 6.41 14.13 6.15
N ASN A 292 6.01 14.77 7.25
CA ASN A 292 6.93 15.19 8.32
C ASN A 292 6.77 14.22 9.49
N LEU A 293 7.83 13.45 9.76
CA LEU A 293 7.88 12.37 10.74
C LEU A 293 8.26 12.85 12.15
N ASP A 294 8.75 14.09 12.25
CA ASP A 294 9.10 14.72 13.50
C ASP A 294 7.85 15.10 14.29
N LEU A 295 7.87 14.87 15.61
CA LEU A 295 6.77 15.24 16.51
C LEU A 295 6.82 16.71 16.95
N GLU A 296 7.98 17.36 16.88
CA GLU A 296 8.23 18.64 17.54
C GLU A 296 8.53 19.79 16.55
N HIS A 297 9.12 19.47 15.37
CA HIS A 297 9.67 20.51 14.49
C HIS A 297 8.97 20.62 13.17
N ASP A 298 8.65 21.86 12.83
CA ASP A 298 8.26 22.26 11.48
C ASP A 298 9.51 22.47 10.63
N TYR A 299 9.46 22.10 9.34
CA TYR A 299 10.60 22.23 8.44
C TYR A 299 10.31 23.18 7.27
N PRO A 300 11.15 24.22 7.07
CA PRO A 300 11.07 25.06 5.87
C PRO A 300 11.60 24.28 4.66
N ILE A 301 10.79 24.21 3.61
CA ILE A 301 11.11 23.54 2.36
C ILE A 301 11.19 24.58 1.24
N GLU A 302 12.27 24.53 0.47
CA GLU A 302 12.39 25.27 -0.79
C GLU A 302 12.71 24.27 -1.90
N THR A 303 11.87 24.25 -2.93
CA THR A 303 12.02 23.31 -4.05
C THR A 303 12.64 24.00 -5.25
N THR A 304 13.35 23.20 -6.07
CA THR A 304 13.73 23.57 -7.43
C THR A 304 13.02 22.62 -8.39
N ILE A 305 12.14 23.16 -9.24
CA ILE A 305 11.39 22.38 -10.23
C ILE A 305 12.00 22.62 -11.61
N LEU A 306 12.49 21.54 -12.22
CA LEU A 306 13.11 21.60 -13.54
C LEU A 306 12.07 21.42 -14.64
N GLY A 307 12.11 22.27 -15.66
CA GLY A 307 11.32 22.11 -16.88
C GLY A 307 9.87 22.59 -16.81
N LYS A 308 9.37 22.99 -15.64
CA LYS A 308 8.00 23.48 -15.46
C LYS A 308 7.95 24.72 -14.55
N LYS A 309 7.01 25.62 -14.84
CA LYS A 309 6.64 26.72 -13.93
C LYS A 309 5.21 26.49 -13.47
N ALA A 310 4.99 26.54 -12.17
CA ALA A 310 3.66 26.44 -11.60
C ALA A 310 2.82 27.69 -11.95
N GLU A 311 1.69 27.49 -12.62
CA GLU A 311 0.71 28.56 -12.90
C GLU A 311 -0.24 28.76 -11.71
N SER A 312 -0.69 27.66 -11.10
CA SER A 312 -1.48 27.65 -9.87
C SER A 312 -0.96 26.59 -8.90
N ILE A 313 -1.28 26.76 -7.62
CA ILE A 313 -0.92 25.86 -6.53
C ILE A 313 -2.21 25.56 -5.77
N GLU A 314 -2.49 24.29 -5.56
CA GLU A 314 -3.51 23.81 -4.65
C GLU A 314 -2.82 22.88 -3.66
N ALA A 315 -3.04 23.06 -2.36
CA ALA A 315 -2.42 22.21 -1.35
C ALA A 315 -3.40 21.86 -0.22
N GLN A 316 -3.20 20.69 0.34
CA GLN A 316 -4.03 20.16 1.42
C GLN A 316 -3.17 19.32 2.37
N ILE A 317 -3.56 19.31 3.65
CA ILE A 317 -2.79 18.71 4.71
C ILE A 317 -3.67 17.91 5.67
N VAL A 318 -3.12 16.82 6.21
CA VAL A 318 -3.59 16.16 7.43
C VAL A 318 -2.53 16.34 8.49
N THR A 319 -2.86 16.97 9.61
CA THR A 319 -1.97 17.19 10.75
C THR A 319 -2.77 17.26 12.02
N GLN A 320 -2.28 16.67 13.08
CA GLN A 320 -2.81 16.72 14.43
C GLN A 320 -1.76 16.12 15.40
N GLU A 321 -2.01 16.16 16.70
CA GLU A 321 -1.15 15.47 17.66
C GLU A 321 -1.13 13.94 17.43
N MET A 322 -0.09 13.26 17.87
CA MET A 322 0.22 11.88 17.45
C MET A 322 -0.85 10.84 17.80
N HIS A 323 -1.66 11.06 18.86
CA HIS A 323 -2.73 10.15 19.27
C HIS A 323 -4.10 10.51 18.69
N ALA A 324 -4.20 11.64 17.97
CA ALA A 324 -5.45 12.09 17.41
C ALA A 324 -6.04 11.04 16.48
N LYS A 325 -7.33 10.80 16.63
CA LYS A 325 -8.11 9.82 15.87
C LYS A 325 -9.54 10.29 15.72
N ASN A 326 -10.25 9.71 14.80
CA ASN A 326 -11.70 9.88 14.68
C ASN A 326 -12.44 8.82 15.49
N THR A 327 -13.49 9.20 16.17
CA THR A 327 -14.39 8.31 16.92
C THR A 327 -15.82 8.53 16.50
N PHE A 328 -16.75 7.67 16.88
CA PHE A 328 -18.17 7.87 16.56
C PHE A 328 -18.78 9.11 17.28
N GLU A 329 -18.18 9.53 18.39
CA GLU A 329 -18.56 10.76 19.12
C GLU A 329 -17.91 12.01 18.51
N ASP A 330 -16.74 11.88 17.89
CA ASP A 330 -15.99 12.96 17.23
C ASP A 330 -15.42 12.46 15.89
N PRO A 331 -16.27 12.38 14.85
CA PRO A 331 -15.91 11.72 13.58
C PRO A 331 -14.99 12.57 12.69
N GLU A 332 -14.80 13.85 12.98
CA GLU A 332 -14.05 14.81 12.16
C GLU A 332 -12.87 15.45 12.91
N ASN A 333 -12.38 14.85 14.01
CA ASN A 333 -11.23 15.37 14.76
C ASN A 333 -9.95 15.43 13.91
N VAL A 334 -9.77 14.46 13.01
CA VAL A 334 -8.67 14.42 12.02
C VAL A 334 -9.29 14.40 10.62
N THR A 335 -9.09 15.47 9.87
CA THR A 335 -9.60 15.59 8.49
C THR A 335 -8.61 16.32 7.60
N VAL A 336 -8.79 16.21 6.30
CA VAL A 336 -8.05 17.00 5.33
C VAL A 336 -8.42 18.47 5.45
N GLN A 337 -7.41 19.34 5.55
CA GLN A 337 -7.58 20.79 5.60
C GLN A 337 -6.89 21.44 4.40
N PRO A 338 -7.38 22.58 3.87
CA PRO A 338 -6.62 23.40 2.94
C PRO A 338 -5.28 23.83 3.57
N PHE A 339 -4.22 23.86 2.76
CA PHE A 339 -2.92 24.33 3.18
C PHE A 339 -2.53 25.54 2.33
N GLU A 340 -2.54 26.74 2.93
CA GLU A 340 -2.38 28.01 2.21
C GLU A 340 -0.94 28.56 2.27
N ASP A 341 -0.07 28.00 3.13
CA ASP A 341 1.32 28.46 3.34
C ASP A 341 2.27 27.93 2.27
N VAL A 342 1.91 28.10 0.98
CA VAL A 342 2.77 27.75 -0.15
C VAL A 342 3.00 28.95 -1.04
N GLU A 343 4.26 29.38 -1.14
CA GLU A 343 4.67 30.52 -1.95
C GLU A 343 5.37 30.07 -3.25
N LYS A 344 5.06 30.77 -4.36
CA LYS A 344 5.86 30.63 -5.59
C LYS A 344 7.18 31.34 -5.44
N VAL A 345 8.28 30.67 -5.76
CA VAL A 345 9.61 31.26 -5.85
C VAL A 345 10.14 31.15 -7.28
N HIS A 346 11.31 31.74 -7.54
CA HIS A 346 11.86 31.83 -8.91
C HIS A 346 11.97 30.48 -9.63
N ALA A 347 12.37 29.43 -8.92
CA ALA A 347 12.64 28.11 -9.50
C ALA A 347 11.70 27.00 -9.00
N GLY A 348 10.69 27.31 -8.20
CA GLY A 348 9.81 26.31 -7.62
C GLY A 348 8.79 26.89 -6.62
N ILE A 349 8.68 26.24 -5.49
CA ILE A 349 7.79 26.66 -4.40
C ILE A 349 8.55 26.66 -3.06
N ARG A 350 8.04 27.43 -2.11
CA ARG A 350 8.51 27.44 -0.72
C ARG A 350 7.32 27.28 0.22
N PHE A 351 7.50 26.50 1.27
CA PHE A 351 6.49 26.30 2.32
C PHE A 351 7.17 25.82 3.61
N THR A 352 6.41 25.81 4.70
CA THR A 352 6.86 25.17 5.94
C THR A 352 5.93 24.01 6.23
N ILE A 353 6.46 22.78 6.25
CA ILE A 353 5.68 21.59 6.57
C ILE A 353 5.60 21.41 8.10
N PRO A 354 4.39 21.45 8.71
CA PRO A 354 4.24 21.27 10.14
C PRO A 354 4.68 19.90 10.65
N ALA A 355 5.05 19.81 11.93
CA ALA A 355 5.29 18.54 12.61
C ALA A 355 4.10 17.59 12.47
N CYS A 356 4.36 16.28 12.54
CA CYS A 356 3.34 15.23 12.53
C CYS A 356 2.28 15.46 11.43
N SER A 357 2.71 15.53 10.17
CA SER A 357 1.81 15.87 9.07
C SER A 357 2.03 15.06 7.79
N VAL A 358 0.98 14.99 6.99
CA VAL A 358 1.01 14.51 5.60
C VAL A 358 0.45 15.61 4.72
N LEU A 359 1.21 16.03 3.73
CA LEU A 359 0.93 17.14 2.83
C LEU A 359 0.83 16.65 1.39
N HIS A 360 -0.14 17.16 0.63
CA HIS A 360 -0.23 17.01 -0.81
C HIS A 360 -0.29 18.39 -1.47
N ILE A 361 0.52 18.59 -2.51
CA ILE A 361 0.57 19.82 -3.31
C ILE A 361 0.36 19.45 -4.78
N ALA A 362 -0.58 20.11 -5.44
CA ALA A 362 -0.81 20.03 -6.87
C ALA A 362 -0.36 21.33 -7.56
N LEU A 363 0.51 21.19 -8.57
CA LEU A 363 1.07 22.29 -9.35
C LEU A 363 0.58 22.19 -10.81
N LYS A 364 -0.18 23.18 -11.23
CA LYS A 364 -0.66 23.30 -12.62
C LYS A 364 0.16 24.28 -13.41
#